data_51d87439e5036f5f9dde4222de3490a9
#
_entry.id   51d87439e5036f5f9dde4222de3490a9
#
_cell.length_a   1.000
_cell.length_b   1.000
_cell.length_c   1.000
_cell.angle_alpha   90.00
_cell.angle_beta   90.00
_cell.angle_gamma   90.00
#
_symmetry.space_group_name_H-M   'P 1'
#
loop_
_entity.id
_entity.type
_entity.pdbx_description
1 polymer ?
#
loop_
_entity_poly.entity_id
_entity_poly.type
_entity_poly.pdbx_seq_one_letter_code
_entity_poly.pdbx_strand_id
1 'polypeptide(L)'
;MVNSPIVCRFFMALVLTVLAATALKADDVRNGFDVSDALVPTNEIFWGGVRRDGIPAIDAPNFVSPEKAKFLRDWDRVLGVFHNGIAKAYPIKIMEKHEVVNDRFDGQAVTVTYCPLCFSGMTFDTQGKYGHLSFGVSGLLYNNDVLLYDRQTESLWSQIRTQAISGQLKGARIAPIPTAHTTWREWQSRHPQSVVLSFDTGFRRRYGDNVYEDYQRSRDLMFPVSNRSSRYPKKSKVLGVTIDRKTKTYPFKELREHGSSTFVDVIDDKPYTIHWNEEDEYARILNADGDELPSVIVYWFAWYAFHPETLVFEAESAKHTR
;
A
#
# COMPACT_ATOMS: atom_id res chain seq x y z
N MET A 1 42.04 -77.13 33.00
CA MET A 1 42.67 -76.09 32.22
C MET A 1 41.77 -75.90 31.02
N VAL A 2 40.86 -74.93 31.09
CA VAL A 2 39.93 -74.66 30.00
C VAL A 2 39.92 -73.11 29.79
N ASN A 3 40.47 -72.69 28.66
CA ASN A 3 40.45 -71.29 28.21
C ASN A 3 39.08 -70.96 27.64
N SER A 4 38.50 -69.89 28.12
CA SER A 4 37.26 -69.31 27.56
C SER A 4 37.55 -67.98 26.87
N PRO A 5 37.15 -67.71 25.60
CA PRO A 5 37.44 -66.48 24.97
C PRO A 5 36.25 -65.48 25.25
N ILE A 6 36.65 -64.30 25.64
CA ILE A 6 35.79 -63.14 25.83
C ILE A 6 35.31 -62.62 24.46
N VAL A 7 34.01 -62.70 24.17
CA VAL A 7 33.39 -62.11 22.97
C VAL A 7 33.00 -60.69 23.28
N CYS A 8 33.73 -59.71 22.71
CA CYS A 8 33.40 -58.27 22.76
C CYS A 8 32.30 -57.98 21.77
N ARG A 9 31.06 -57.67 22.24
CA ARG A 9 29.95 -57.26 21.41
C ARG A 9 30.00 -55.72 21.29
N PHE A 10 30.44 -55.22 20.13
CA PHE A 10 30.23 -53.81 19.75
C PHE A 10 28.76 -53.59 19.40
N PHE A 11 28.05 -52.81 20.20
CA PHE A 11 26.76 -52.24 19.86
C PHE A 11 27.01 -50.99 19.02
N MET A 12 26.80 -51.08 17.72
CA MET A 12 26.78 -49.94 16.81
C MET A 12 25.38 -49.32 16.86
N ALA A 13 25.22 -48.24 17.63
CA ALA A 13 24.00 -47.47 17.68
C ALA A 13 23.90 -46.64 16.38
N LEU A 14 23.03 -47.07 15.47
CA LEU A 14 22.66 -46.33 14.25
C LEU A 14 21.72 -45.20 14.64
N VAL A 15 22.23 -43.98 14.75
CA VAL A 15 21.39 -42.76 14.92
C VAL A 15 20.79 -42.41 13.57
N LEU A 16 19.55 -42.85 13.31
CA LEU A 16 18.75 -42.34 12.20
C LEU A 16 18.28 -40.92 12.53
N THR A 17 18.96 -39.93 12.02
CA THR A 17 18.43 -38.55 11.94
C THR A 17 17.33 -38.51 10.86
N VAL A 18 16.08 -38.62 11.26
CA VAL A 18 14.93 -38.36 10.39
C VAL A 18 14.87 -36.87 10.16
N LEU A 19 15.40 -36.39 9.03
CA LEU A 19 15.01 -35.07 8.50
C LEU A 19 13.53 -35.16 8.10
N ALA A 20 12.64 -34.67 8.95
CA ALA A 20 11.27 -34.42 8.59
C ALA A 20 11.24 -33.24 7.61
N ALA A 21 11.36 -33.51 6.32
CA ALA A 21 10.96 -32.56 5.30
C ALA A 21 9.45 -32.41 5.43
N THR A 22 9.01 -31.29 6.02
CA THR A 22 7.59 -30.92 5.99
C THR A 22 7.23 -30.65 4.53
N ALA A 23 6.57 -31.60 3.88
CA ALA A 23 6.02 -31.40 2.56
C ALA A 23 5.00 -30.25 2.65
N LEU A 24 5.27 -29.11 2.00
CA LEU A 24 4.30 -28.02 1.81
C LEU A 24 3.03 -28.63 1.18
N LYS A 25 1.88 -28.42 1.80
CA LYS A 25 0.60 -28.76 1.19
C LYS A 25 0.37 -27.82 0.01
N ALA A 26 -0.29 -28.30 -1.04
CA ALA A 26 -0.59 -27.48 -2.22
C ALA A 26 -1.36 -26.18 -1.88
N ASP A 27 -2.11 -26.16 -0.78
CA ASP A 27 -2.83 -24.98 -0.27
C ASP A 27 -1.90 -23.93 0.39
N ASP A 28 -0.66 -24.29 0.69
CA ASP A 28 0.32 -23.40 1.34
C ASP A 28 1.09 -22.55 0.33
N VAL A 29 0.95 -22.82 -0.97
CA VAL A 29 1.59 -22.05 -2.05
C VAL A 29 0.54 -21.33 -2.88
N ARG A 30 0.66 -20.01 -2.96
CA ARG A 30 -0.22 -19.15 -3.75
C ARG A 30 0.57 -18.34 -4.75
N ASN A 31 0.28 -18.54 -6.04
CA ASN A 31 0.96 -17.85 -7.16
C ASN A 31 2.50 -17.90 -7.07
N GLY A 32 3.06 -19.01 -6.54
CA GLY A 32 4.49 -19.23 -6.36
C GLY A 32 5.07 -18.76 -5.01
N PHE A 33 4.26 -18.19 -4.13
CA PHE A 33 4.68 -17.72 -2.79
C PHE A 33 4.22 -18.70 -1.71
N ASP A 34 5.13 -19.03 -0.78
CA ASP A 34 4.81 -19.77 0.42
C ASP A 34 4.03 -18.86 1.40
N VAL A 35 2.81 -19.26 1.72
CA VAL A 35 1.93 -18.53 2.65
C VAL A 35 1.55 -19.39 3.87
N SER A 36 2.22 -20.55 4.06
CA SER A 36 1.88 -21.53 5.11
C SER A 36 1.91 -20.95 6.51
N ASP A 37 2.80 -19.98 6.77
CA ASP A 37 2.94 -19.31 8.06
C ASP A 37 2.64 -17.81 8.00
N ALA A 38 1.80 -17.38 7.04
CA ALA A 38 1.43 -15.97 6.89
C ALA A 38 0.80 -15.40 8.17
N LEU A 39 1.01 -14.09 8.41
CA LEU A 39 0.41 -13.35 9.54
C LEU A 39 -1.09 -13.09 9.36
N VAL A 40 -1.67 -13.54 8.27
CA VAL A 40 -3.10 -13.44 7.95
C VAL A 40 -3.62 -14.81 7.54
N PRO A 41 -4.94 -15.06 7.68
CA PRO A 41 -5.51 -16.35 7.26
C PRO A 41 -5.21 -16.64 5.78
N THR A 42 -4.64 -17.79 5.48
CA THR A 42 -4.22 -18.15 4.12
C THR A 42 -5.39 -18.23 3.15
N ASN A 43 -6.58 -18.63 3.64
CA ASN A 43 -7.82 -18.65 2.85
C ASN A 43 -8.38 -17.25 2.52
N GLU A 44 -7.83 -16.19 3.11
CA GLU A 44 -8.14 -14.79 2.79
C GLU A 44 -7.13 -14.15 1.84
N ILE A 45 -6.09 -14.88 1.42
CA ILE A 45 -5.16 -14.48 0.37
C ILE A 45 -5.71 -14.98 -0.96
N PHE A 46 -6.18 -14.06 -1.80
CA PHE A 46 -6.84 -14.38 -3.07
C PHE A 46 -5.89 -14.17 -4.26
N TRP A 47 -6.04 -15.01 -5.26
CA TRP A 47 -5.42 -14.78 -6.55
C TRP A 47 -6.20 -13.71 -7.33
N GLY A 48 -5.52 -12.64 -7.76
CA GLY A 48 -6.09 -11.48 -8.44
C GLY A 48 -6.31 -11.68 -9.95
N GLY A 49 -6.17 -12.92 -10.46
CA GLY A 49 -6.37 -13.21 -11.88
C GLY A 49 -5.13 -13.02 -12.75
N VAL A 50 -4.01 -12.56 -12.19
CA VAL A 50 -2.75 -12.35 -12.89
C VAL A 50 -1.62 -13.16 -12.23
N ARG A 51 -0.68 -13.65 -13.03
CA ARG A 51 0.52 -14.29 -12.50
C ARG A 51 1.43 -13.25 -11.84
N ARG A 52 2.39 -13.71 -11.05
CA ARG A 52 3.52 -12.90 -10.55
C ARG A 52 4.10 -12.07 -11.71
N ASP A 53 4.27 -10.75 -11.49
CA ASP A 53 4.71 -9.75 -12.49
C ASP A 53 3.87 -9.72 -13.78
N GLY A 54 2.64 -10.28 -13.77
CA GLY A 54 1.68 -10.12 -14.88
C GLY A 54 1.25 -8.67 -15.07
N ILE A 55 1.31 -7.87 -14.00
CA ILE A 55 1.32 -6.41 -14.01
C ILE A 55 2.78 -6.00 -13.75
N PRO A 56 3.52 -5.53 -14.77
CA PRO A 56 4.95 -5.27 -14.63
C PRO A 56 5.21 -3.99 -13.84
N ALA A 57 6.06 -4.07 -12.82
CA ALA A 57 6.56 -2.89 -12.13
C ALA A 57 7.46 -2.05 -13.05
N ILE A 58 7.51 -0.73 -12.83
CA ILE A 58 8.45 0.18 -13.49
C ILE A 58 9.71 0.28 -12.63
N ASP A 59 10.84 -0.22 -13.16
CA ASP A 59 12.12 -0.26 -12.45
C ASP A 59 13.11 0.83 -12.89
N ALA A 60 12.85 1.44 -14.05
CA ALA A 60 13.63 2.54 -14.61
C ALA A 60 12.67 3.65 -15.05
N PRO A 61 12.08 4.41 -14.10
CA PRO A 61 11.09 5.42 -14.43
C PRO A 61 11.72 6.61 -15.16
N ASN A 62 11.11 7.00 -16.28
CA ASN A 62 11.48 8.19 -17.04
C ASN A 62 10.54 9.35 -16.71
N PHE A 63 11.12 10.48 -16.35
CA PHE A 63 10.37 11.67 -15.99
C PHE A 63 10.53 12.79 -17.04
N VAL A 64 9.48 13.59 -17.14
CA VAL A 64 9.48 14.79 -17.99
C VAL A 64 9.15 16.03 -17.13
N SER A 65 9.54 17.20 -17.63
CA SER A 65 9.14 18.46 -16.99
C SER A 65 7.63 18.71 -17.14
N PRO A 66 7.03 19.58 -16.31
CA PRO A 66 5.59 19.90 -16.40
C PRO A 66 5.16 20.35 -17.81
N GLU A 67 5.98 21.14 -18.48
CA GLU A 67 5.67 21.65 -19.82
C GLU A 67 5.61 20.56 -20.89
N LYS A 68 6.31 19.44 -20.66
CA LYS A 68 6.28 18.26 -21.54
C LYS A 68 5.19 17.26 -21.17
N ALA A 69 4.59 17.38 -19.99
CA ALA A 69 3.53 16.49 -19.51
C ALA A 69 2.14 16.81 -20.12
N LYS A 70 2.08 17.19 -21.41
CA LYS A 70 0.85 17.57 -22.13
C LYS A 70 -0.20 16.46 -22.24
N PHE A 71 0.14 15.25 -21.86
CA PHE A 71 -0.77 14.11 -21.74
C PHE A 71 -1.61 14.13 -20.45
N LEU A 72 -1.29 15.02 -19.50
CA LEU A 72 -2.09 15.28 -18.30
C LEU A 72 -3.00 16.48 -18.50
N ARG A 73 -4.21 16.36 -18.00
CA ARG A 73 -5.18 17.44 -17.83
C ARG A 73 -5.16 17.86 -16.35
N ASP A 74 -5.62 19.06 -16.07
CA ASP A 74 -5.63 19.64 -14.71
C ASP A 74 -6.30 18.72 -13.68
N TRP A 75 -7.37 18.04 -14.06
CA TRP A 75 -8.15 17.14 -13.19
C TRP A 75 -7.69 15.69 -13.18
N ASP A 76 -6.67 15.31 -13.98
CA ASP A 76 -6.11 13.95 -13.93
C ASP A 76 -5.50 13.69 -12.56
N ARG A 77 -5.81 12.52 -11.98
CA ARG A 77 -5.30 12.12 -10.67
C ARG A 77 -3.84 11.71 -10.75
N VAL A 78 -3.08 12.13 -9.75
CA VAL A 78 -1.67 11.78 -9.57
C VAL A 78 -1.39 11.35 -8.13
N LEU A 79 -0.39 10.53 -7.94
CA LEU A 79 0.30 10.40 -6.66
C LEU A 79 1.47 11.38 -6.69
N GLY A 80 1.44 12.36 -5.80
CA GLY A 80 2.51 13.34 -5.65
C GLY A 80 3.39 12.97 -4.46
N VAL A 81 4.69 12.97 -4.65
CA VAL A 81 5.68 12.68 -3.59
C VAL A 81 6.69 13.81 -3.55
N PHE A 82 6.81 14.45 -2.37
CA PHE A 82 7.89 15.39 -2.09
C PHE A 82 8.81 14.77 -1.04
N HIS A 83 10.04 14.47 -1.43
CA HIS A 83 11.00 13.81 -0.58
C HIS A 83 12.42 14.28 -0.91
N ASN A 84 13.26 14.52 0.10
CA ASN A 84 14.63 15.00 -0.07
C ASN A 84 14.74 16.22 -1.00
N GLY A 85 13.79 17.18 -0.89
CA GLY A 85 13.78 18.38 -1.72
C GLY A 85 13.34 18.18 -3.17
N ILE A 86 12.96 16.96 -3.57
CA ILE A 86 12.54 16.61 -4.93
C ILE A 86 11.04 16.34 -4.94
N ALA A 87 10.32 16.96 -5.89
CA ALA A 87 8.91 16.70 -6.13
C ALA A 87 8.73 15.86 -7.40
N LYS A 88 7.96 14.78 -7.30
CA LYS A 88 7.62 13.91 -8.43
C LYS A 88 6.12 13.58 -8.43
N ALA A 89 5.53 13.52 -9.63
CA ALA A 89 4.15 13.12 -9.84
C ALA A 89 4.08 11.80 -10.62
N TYR A 90 3.25 10.88 -10.15
CA TYR A 90 2.99 9.58 -10.78
C TYR A 90 1.51 9.52 -11.20
N PRO A 91 1.22 9.71 -12.50
CA PRO A 91 -0.17 9.73 -12.97
C PRO A 91 -0.88 8.41 -12.71
N ILE A 92 -2.10 8.46 -12.14
CA ILE A 92 -2.90 7.26 -11.83
C ILE A 92 -3.12 6.43 -13.09
N LYS A 93 -3.33 7.04 -14.25
CA LYS A 93 -3.47 6.32 -15.53
C LYS A 93 -2.26 5.45 -15.90
N ILE A 94 -1.06 5.76 -15.37
CA ILE A 94 0.13 4.91 -15.48
C ILE A 94 0.10 3.87 -14.36
N MET A 95 -0.15 4.32 -13.13
CA MET A 95 -0.14 3.45 -11.95
C MET A 95 -1.16 2.31 -12.03
N GLU A 96 -2.32 2.51 -12.65
CA GLU A 96 -3.33 1.47 -12.90
C GLU A 96 -2.85 0.30 -13.78
N LYS A 97 -1.78 0.50 -14.53
CA LYS A 97 -1.20 -0.51 -15.44
C LYS A 97 0.07 -1.15 -14.92
N HIS A 98 0.62 -0.59 -13.83
CA HIS A 98 1.92 -1.00 -13.29
C HIS A 98 1.89 -1.29 -11.80
N GLU A 99 1.01 -0.63 -11.03
CA GLU A 99 0.82 -0.75 -9.58
C GLU A 99 2.07 -0.42 -8.73
N VAL A 100 3.28 -0.57 -9.29
CA VAL A 100 4.56 -0.39 -8.59
C VAL A 100 5.53 0.41 -9.46
N VAL A 101 6.15 1.42 -8.87
CA VAL A 101 7.32 2.14 -9.43
C VAL A 101 8.45 2.11 -8.41
N ASN A 102 9.53 1.42 -8.73
CA ASN A 102 10.78 1.47 -7.97
C ASN A 102 11.58 2.68 -8.46
N ASP A 103 11.77 3.68 -7.60
CA ASP A 103 12.38 4.96 -7.94
C ASP A 103 13.46 5.36 -6.93
N ARG A 104 14.07 6.52 -7.14
CA ARG A 104 15.06 7.13 -6.25
C ARG A 104 14.81 8.62 -6.07
N PHE A 105 14.98 9.11 -4.85
CA PHE A 105 14.97 10.52 -4.51
C PHE A 105 16.33 10.88 -3.92
N ASP A 106 17.12 11.66 -4.65
CA ASP A 106 18.50 11.99 -4.27
C ASP A 106 19.33 10.75 -3.87
N GLY A 107 19.25 9.71 -4.71
CA GLY A 107 19.95 8.45 -4.48
C GLY A 107 19.27 7.47 -3.50
N GLN A 108 18.36 7.93 -2.63
CA GLN A 108 17.58 7.07 -1.73
C GLN A 108 16.52 6.28 -2.49
N ALA A 109 16.51 4.97 -2.30
CA ALA A 109 15.52 4.11 -2.93
C ALA A 109 14.15 4.27 -2.29
N VAL A 110 13.14 4.40 -3.15
CA VAL A 110 11.74 4.61 -2.79
C VAL A 110 10.88 3.75 -3.70
N THR A 111 9.80 3.18 -3.18
CA THR A 111 8.80 2.50 -4.00
C THR A 111 7.45 3.19 -3.88
N VAL A 112 6.90 3.63 -5.02
CA VAL A 112 5.54 4.20 -5.13
C VAL A 112 4.60 3.11 -5.59
N THR A 113 3.49 2.94 -4.88
CA THR A 113 2.53 1.86 -5.12
C THR A 113 1.11 2.37 -5.27
N TYR A 114 0.29 1.66 -6.04
CA TYR A 114 -1.14 1.97 -6.20
C TYR A 114 -1.97 0.70 -6.31
N CYS A 115 -3.01 0.59 -5.49
CA CYS A 115 -4.02 -0.45 -5.63
C CYS A 115 -5.32 0.14 -6.19
N PRO A 116 -5.68 -0.15 -7.44
CA PRO A 116 -6.89 0.41 -8.06
C PRO A 116 -8.18 -0.10 -7.42
N LEU A 117 -8.17 -1.30 -6.82
CA LEU A 117 -9.35 -1.85 -6.14
C LEU A 117 -9.66 -1.12 -4.83
N CYS A 118 -8.62 -0.67 -4.12
CA CYS A 118 -8.73 0.07 -2.86
C CYS A 118 -8.68 1.58 -3.03
N PHE A 119 -8.28 2.06 -4.22
CA PHE A 119 -7.98 3.47 -4.48
C PHE A 119 -6.82 3.99 -3.60
N SER A 120 -5.95 3.10 -3.12
CA SER A 120 -4.85 3.42 -2.21
C SER A 120 -3.55 3.68 -2.97
N GLY A 121 -3.00 4.89 -2.80
CA GLY A 121 -1.65 5.24 -3.25
C GLY A 121 -0.73 5.43 -2.06
N MET A 122 0.38 4.70 -2.00
CA MET A 122 1.34 4.77 -0.88
C MET A 122 2.77 4.73 -1.40
N THR A 123 3.63 5.45 -0.72
CA THR A 123 5.07 5.48 -1.00
C THR A 123 5.83 4.97 0.22
N PHE A 124 6.90 4.23 -0.02
CA PHE A 124 7.71 3.62 1.03
C PHE A 124 9.18 3.95 0.87
N ASP A 125 9.85 4.23 2.00
CA ASP A 125 11.32 4.19 2.06
C ASP A 125 11.76 2.72 1.98
N THR A 126 12.43 2.38 0.88
CA THR A 126 12.87 1.02 0.61
C THR A 126 14.39 0.87 0.70
N GLN A 127 15.06 1.88 1.28
CA GLN A 127 16.48 1.84 1.63
C GLN A 127 16.63 1.96 3.14
N GLY A 128 16.33 0.91 3.87
CA GLY A 128 16.35 0.95 5.33
C GLY A 128 17.10 -0.22 5.96
N LYS A 129 16.69 -0.59 7.16
CA LYS A 129 17.35 -1.64 7.96
C LYS A 129 17.37 -3.04 7.31
N TYR A 130 16.57 -3.26 6.27
CA TYR A 130 16.57 -4.52 5.52
C TYR A 130 17.41 -4.45 4.24
N GLY A 131 18.24 -3.43 4.09
CA GLY A 131 18.97 -3.14 2.87
C GLY A 131 18.12 -2.42 1.83
N HIS A 132 18.55 -2.48 0.58
CA HIS A 132 17.77 -1.97 -0.55
C HIS A 132 16.77 -3.02 -1.00
N LEU A 133 15.47 -2.70 -0.88
CA LEU A 133 14.40 -3.53 -1.41
C LEU A 133 13.85 -2.93 -2.71
N SER A 134 13.52 -3.79 -3.66
CA SER A 134 12.74 -3.45 -4.84
C SER A 134 11.53 -4.37 -4.93
N PHE A 135 10.40 -3.81 -5.34
CA PHE A 135 9.12 -4.51 -5.28
C PHE A 135 8.58 -4.87 -6.66
N GLY A 136 7.86 -5.98 -6.69
CA GLY A 136 7.05 -6.43 -7.82
C GLY A 136 5.62 -6.70 -7.38
N VAL A 137 4.76 -6.95 -8.37
CA VAL A 137 3.35 -7.30 -8.18
C VAL A 137 3.24 -8.81 -8.04
N SER A 138 2.80 -9.28 -6.88
CA SER A 138 2.68 -10.71 -6.61
C SER A 138 1.53 -11.38 -7.38
N GLY A 139 0.52 -10.59 -7.80
CA GLY A 139 -0.75 -11.09 -8.33
C GLY A 139 -1.69 -11.62 -7.26
N LEU A 140 -1.36 -11.42 -5.99
CA LEU A 140 -2.17 -11.80 -4.84
C LEU A 140 -2.77 -10.57 -4.17
N LEU A 141 -3.89 -10.78 -3.48
CA LEU A 141 -4.65 -9.76 -2.76
C LEU A 141 -5.01 -10.25 -1.36
N TYR A 142 -5.03 -9.32 -0.41
CA TYR A 142 -5.62 -9.50 0.91
C TYR A 142 -6.54 -8.31 1.21
N ASN A 143 -7.80 -8.56 1.57
CA ASN A 143 -8.81 -7.50 1.76
C ASN A 143 -9.01 -6.61 0.52
N ASN A 144 -8.92 -7.14 -0.70
CA ASN A 144 -8.86 -6.43 -1.99
C ASN A 144 -7.63 -5.54 -2.18
N ASP A 145 -6.73 -5.45 -1.21
CA ASP A 145 -5.50 -4.69 -1.32
C ASP A 145 -4.38 -5.53 -1.93
N VAL A 146 -3.52 -4.87 -2.71
CA VAL A 146 -2.41 -5.53 -3.37
C VAL A 146 -1.41 -6.09 -2.37
N LEU A 147 -1.02 -7.34 -2.55
CA LEU A 147 0.17 -7.90 -1.93
C LEU A 147 1.34 -7.70 -2.89
N LEU A 148 2.28 -6.89 -2.44
CA LEU A 148 3.57 -6.72 -3.11
C LEU A 148 4.49 -7.87 -2.72
N TYR A 149 5.57 -8.09 -3.47
CA TYR A 149 6.66 -8.91 -2.99
C TYR A 149 7.99 -8.17 -3.18
N ASP A 150 8.92 -8.30 -2.23
CA ASP A 150 10.27 -7.82 -2.46
C ASP A 150 11.08 -8.87 -3.25
N ARG A 151 11.89 -8.39 -4.19
CA ARG A 151 12.66 -9.27 -5.09
C ARG A 151 13.89 -9.88 -4.45
N GLN A 152 14.32 -9.35 -3.30
CA GLN A 152 15.53 -9.79 -2.60
C GLN A 152 15.27 -11.02 -1.75
N THR A 153 14.10 -11.08 -1.10
CA THR A 153 13.77 -12.19 -0.17
C THR A 153 12.49 -12.93 -0.55
N GLU A 154 11.77 -12.46 -1.58
CA GLU A 154 10.47 -12.99 -2.02
C GLU A 154 9.38 -12.97 -0.94
N SER A 155 9.55 -12.14 0.10
CA SER A 155 8.53 -11.94 1.12
C SER A 155 7.34 -11.19 0.56
N LEU A 156 6.11 -11.57 0.98
CA LEU A 156 4.87 -10.86 0.63
C LEU A 156 4.61 -9.72 1.61
N TRP A 157 4.25 -8.56 1.06
CA TRP A 157 4.00 -7.33 1.80
C TRP A 157 2.59 -6.82 1.55
N SER A 158 1.83 -6.56 2.61
CA SER A 158 0.55 -5.87 2.51
C SER A 158 0.78 -4.35 2.46
N GLN A 159 0.29 -3.71 1.41
CA GLN A 159 0.46 -2.27 1.18
C GLN A 159 -0.10 -1.45 2.35
N ILE A 160 -1.39 -1.58 2.68
CA ILE A 160 -2.05 -0.79 3.74
C ILE A 160 -1.50 -1.14 5.14
N ARG A 161 -1.11 -2.39 5.39
CA ARG A 161 -0.49 -2.77 6.68
C ARG A 161 0.96 -2.27 6.82
N THR A 162 1.60 -1.89 5.71
CA THR A 162 3.04 -1.54 5.68
C THR A 162 3.92 -2.64 6.27
N GLN A 163 3.52 -3.91 6.07
CA GLN A 163 4.12 -5.05 6.77
C GLN A 163 4.28 -6.26 5.86
N ALA A 164 5.42 -6.94 5.96
CA ALA A 164 5.60 -8.27 5.39
C ALA A 164 4.72 -9.28 6.13
N ILE A 165 3.89 -10.02 5.39
CA ILE A 165 2.95 -10.98 5.95
C ILE A 165 3.42 -12.43 5.84
N SER A 166 4.34 -12.73 4.93
CA SER A 166 4.97 -14.06 4.80
C SER A 166 6.39 -13.94 4.24
N GLY A 167 7.12 -15.05 4.23
CA GLY A 167 8.48 -15.13 3.73
C GLY A 167 9.55 -14.74 4.75
N GLN A 168 10.79 -14.57 4.28
CA GLN A 168 11.96 -14.35 5.13
C GLN A 168 11.84 -13.08 6.01
N LEU A 169 11.21 -12.03 5.50
CA LEU A 169 11.01 -10.77 6.23
C LEU A 169 9.65 -10.70 6.94
N LYS A 170 8.94 -11.80 7.13
CA LYS A 170 7.66 -11.83 7.84
C LYS A 170 7.71 -11.04 9.15
N GLY A 171 6.74 -10.14 9.35
CA GLY A 171 6.66 -9.24 10.51
C GLY A 171 7.45 -7.94 10.37
N ALA A 172 8.35 -7.84 9.38
CA ALA A 172 9.08 -6.60 9.09
C ALA A 172 8.11 -5.48 8.68
N ARG A 173 8.48 -4.22 8.98
CA ARG A 173 7.73 -3.04 8.58
C ARG A 173 8.62 -2.10 7.79
N ILE A 174 8.02 -1.46 6.77
CA ILE A 174 8.65 -0.39 5.99
C ILE A 174 8.00 0.96 6.33
N ALA A 175 8.81 2.02 6.33
CA ALA A 175 8.35 3.35 6.65
C ALA A 175 7.58 3.94 5.46
N PRO A 176 6.32 4.39 5.65
CA PRO A 176 5.62 5.14 4.62
C PRO A 176 6.17 6.57 4.54
N ILE A 177 6.16 7.13 3.33
CA ILE A 177 6.49 8.52 3.02
C ILE A 177 5.18 9.24 2.70
N PRO A 178 4.97 10.51 3.12
CA PRO A 178 3.80 11.30 2.75
C PRO A 178 3.56 11.26 1.24
N THR A 179 2.33 10.93 0.86
CA THR A 179 1.92 10.73 -0.53
C THR A 179 0.60 11.44 -0.77
N ALA A 180 0.62 12.46 -1.60
CA ALA A 180 -0.58 13.17 -2.02
C ALA A 180 -1.30 12.37 -3.12
N HIS A 181 -2.55 11.98 -2.91
CA HIS A 181 -3.41 11.43 -3.95
C HIS A 181 -4.40 12.50 -4.39
N THR A 182 -4.01 13.35 -5.32
CA THR A 182 -4.70 14.59 -5.69
C THR A 182 -4.82 14.75 -7.20
N THR A 183 -5.31 15.91 -7.68
CA THR A 183 -5.30 16.28 -9.10
C THR A 183 -3.92 16.84 -9.50
N TRP A 184 -3.63 16.78 -10.81
CA TRP A 184 -2.40 17.36 -11.34
C TRP A 184 -2.34 18.87 -11.05
N ARG A 185 -3.44 19.59 -11.23
CA ARG A 185 -3.54 21.04 -10.94
C ARG A 185 -3.13 21.36 -9.51
N GLU A 186 -3.70 20.64 -8.54
CA GLU A 186 -3.43 20.87 -7.11
C GLU A 186 -1.95 20.57 -6.79
N TRP A 187 -1.45 19.42 -7.26
CA TRP A 187 -0.05 19.04 -7.05
C TRP A 187 0.91 20.04 -7.67
N GLN A 188 0.69 20.44 -8.94
CA GLN A 188 1.55 21.39 -9.65
C GLN A 188 1.53 22.77 -9.00
N SER A 189 0.40 23.21 -8.45
CA SER A 189 0.30 24.49 -7.75
C SER A 189 1.19 24.55 -6.51
N ARG A 190 1.30 23.44 -5.77
CA ARG A 190 2.19 23.32 -4.60
C ARG A 190 3.64 23.05 -4.98
N HIS A 191 3.87 22.37 -6.07
CA HIS A 191 5.18 21.94 -6.53
C HIS A 191 5.40 22.27 -8.02
N PRO A 192 5.58 23.55 -8.40
CA PRO A 192 5.68 23.96 -9.80
C PRO A 192 6.85 23.32 -10.57
N GLN A 193 7.90 22.88 -9.84
CA GLN A 193 9.07 22.22 -10.40
C GLN A 193 8.98 20.69 -10.40
N SER A 194 7.81 20.14 -10.07
CA SER A 194 7.61 18.69 -10.00
C SER A 194 7.80 18.05 -11.36
N VAL A 195 8.68 17.05 -11.44
CA VAL A 195 8.74 16.20 -12.64
C VAL A 195 7.64 15.17 -12.64
N VAL A 196 7.26 14.72 -13.84
CA VAL A 196 6.11 13.83 -14.06
C VAL A 196 6.56 12.52 -14.69
N LEU A 197 6.17 11.38 -14.13
CA LEU A 197 6.39 10.08 -14.74
C LEU A 197 5.76 10.05 -16.15
N SER A 198 6.57 9.75 -17.15
CA SER A 198 6.16 9.79 -18.54
C SER A 198 5.52 8.47 -19.01
N PHE A 199 4.88 8.49 -20.18
CA PHE A 199 4.38 7.28 -20.84
C PHE A 199 5.50 6.39 -21.40
N ASP A 200 6.73 6.87 -21.41
CA ASP A 200 7.91 6.08 -21.75
C ASP A 200 8.35 5.25 -20.53
N THR A 201 7.62 4.19 -20.27
CA THR A 201 7.84 3.28 -19.14
C THR A 201 8.63 2.04 -19.51
N GLY A 202 9.07 1.91 -20.77
CA GLY A 202 9.65 0.66 -21.31
C GLY A 202 8.60 -0.40 -21.70
N PHE A 203 7.31 -0.13 -21.48
CA PHE A 203 6.21 -1.07 -21.79
C PHE A 203 5.21 -0.45 -22.76
N ARG A 204 4.68 -1.28 -23.67
CA ARG A 204 3.60 -0.86 -24.56
C ARG A 204 2.25 -1.04 -23.86
N ARG A 205 1.68 0.04 -23.34
CA ARG A 205 0.38 0.07 -22.65
C ARG A 205 -0.47 1.23 -23.16
N ARG A 206 -1.80 1.06 -23.16
CA ARG A 206 -2.74 2.16 -23.44
C ARG A 206 -3.12 2.87 -22.15
N TYR A 207 -2.40 3.95 -21.81
CA TYR A 207 -2.58 4.70 -20.58
C TYR A 207 -3.84 5.61 -20.57
N GLY A 208 -4.56 5.71 -21.68
CA GLY A 208 -5.82 6.46 -21.77
C GLY A 208 -7.04 5.67 -21.31
N ASP A 209 -6.94 4.33 -21.22
CA ASP A 209 -8.06 3.45 -20.90
C ASP A 209 -8.11 3.18 -19.37
N ASN A 210 -9.20 3.60 -18.71
CA ASN A 210 -9.45 3.20 -17.31
C ASN A 210 -10.12 1.82 -17.30
N VAL A 211 -9.34 0.78 -17.02
CA VAL A 211 -9.84 -0.61 -16.97
C VAL A 211 -10.63 -0.92 -15.68
N TYR A 212 -10.62 -0.04 -14.71
CA TYR A 212 -11.33 -0.19 -13.44
C TYR A 212 -12.59 0.67 -13.34
N GLU A 213 -13.00 1.36 -14.42
CA GLU A 213 -14.14 2.30 -14.40
C GLU A 213 -15.44 1.61 -13.95
N ASP A 214 -15.76 0.44 -14.51
CA ASP A 214 -16.95 -0.31 -14.13
C ASP A 214 -16.88 -0.77 -12.68
N TYR A 215 -15.72 -1.23 -12.22
CA TYR A 215 -15.53 -1.57 -10.81
C TYR A 215 -15.68 -0.36 -9.89
N GLN A 216 -15.11 0.78 -10.25
CA GLN A 216 -15.21 2.02 -9.46
C GLN A 216 -16.65 2.50 -9.31
N ARG A 217 -17.49 2.32 -10.34
CA ARG A 217 -18.94 2.66 -10.33
C ARG A 217 -19.80 1.59 -9.63
N SER A 218 -19.36 0.35 -9.59
CA SER A 218 -20.08 -0.75 -8.94
C SER A 218 -20.12 -0.56 -7.43
N ARG A 219 -21.19 -1.06 -6.78
CA ARG A 219 -21.30 -1.16 -5.31
C ARG A 219 -20.63 -2.41 -4.76
N ASP A 220 -20.24 -3.34 -5.61
CA ASP A 220 -19.67 -4.62 -5.22
C ASP A 220 -18.16 -4.58 -5.13
N LEU A 221 -17.61 -5.48 -4.33
CA LEU A 221 -16.18 -5.74 -4.20
C LEU A 221 -15.81 -6.95 -5.05
N MET A 222 -14.61 -6.98 -5.62
CA MET A 222 -14.14 -8.14 -6.39
C MET A 222 -13.86 -9.35 -5.50
N PHE A 223 -13.38 -9.11 -4.27
CA PHE A 223 -13.01 -10.15 -3.32
C PHE A 223 -13.63 -9.89 -1.94
N PRO A 224 -13.79 -10.91 -1.10
CA PRO A 224 -14.21 -10.74 0.29
C PRO A 224 -13.23 -9.88 1.09
N VAL A 225 -13.71 -9.34 2.20
CA VAL A 225 -12.91 -8.61 3.20
C VAL A 225 -13.17 -9.16 4.59
N SER A 226 -12.14 -9.13 5.45
CA SER A 226 -12.19 -9.68 6.81
C SER A 226 -13.16 -8.92 7.72
N ASN A 227 -13.16 -7.59 7.64
CA ASN A 227 -14.02 -6.73 8.45
C ASN A 227 -14.91 -5.87 7.56
N ARG A 228 -16.18 -5.69 7.95
CA ARG A 228 -17.17 -4.93 7.18
C ARG A 228 -17.86 -3.90 8.05
N SER A 229 -18.16 -2.75 7.45
CA SER A 229 -18.95 -1.70 8.08
C SER A 229 -19.96 -1.15 7.09
N SER A 230 -21.18 -0.89 7.59
CA SER A 230 -22.24 -0.22 6.84
C SER A 230 -22.33 1.28 7.12
N ARG A 231 -21.41 1.84 7.92
CA ARG A 231 -21.43 3.25 8.32
C ARG A 231 -21.38 4.21 7.12
N TYR A 232 -20.58 3.85 6.12
CA TYR A 232 -20.50 4.57 4.84
C TYR A 232 -20.65 3.61 3.67
N PRO A 233 -21.04 4.08 2.48
CA PRO A 233 -20.94 3.29 1.26
C PRO A 233 -19.51 2.73 1.08
N LYS A 234 -19.40 1.48 0.64
CA LYS A 234 -18.11 0.76 0.59
C LYS A 234 -16.99 1.58 -0.07
N LYS A 235 -17.29 2.25 -1.19
CA LYS A 235 -16.32 3.02 -1.97
C LYS A 235 -16.35 4.53 -1.68
N SER A 236 -16.87 4.93 -0.53
CA SER A 236 -16.67 6.31 -0.05
C SER A 236 -15.19 6.54 0.19
N LYS A 237 -14.67 7.65 -0.32
CA LYS A 237 -13.28 8.05 -0.09
C LYS A 237 -13.10 8.56 1.33
N VAL A 238 -12.01 8.17 1.94
CA VAL A 238 -11.60 8.62 3.27
C VAL A 238 -10.10 8.92 3.27
N LEU A 239 -9.66 9.86 4.08
CA LEU A 239 -8.27 9.99 4.49
C LEU A 239 -8.06 9.10 5.72
N GLY A 240 -7.17 8.13 5.65
CA GLY A 240 -6.79 7.28 6.77
C GLY A 240 -5.39 7.63 7.27
N VAL A 241 -5.21 7.68 8.58
CA VAL A 241 -3.92 7.94 9.21
C VAL A 241 -3.69 6.99 10.38
N THR A 242 -2.43 6.59 10.56
CA THR A 242 -1.98 5.81 11.71
C THR A 242 -0.92 6.63 12.47
N ILE A 243 -1.21 6.95 13.73
CA ILE A 243 -0.34 7.73 14.61
C ILE A 243 -0.16 6.94 15.91
N ASP A 244 1.06 6.59 16.28
CA ASP A 244 1.37 5.87 17.52
C ASP A 244 0.49 4.62 17.74
N ARG A 245 0.20 3.86 16.66
CA ARG A 245 -0.69 2.68 16.60
C ARG A 245 -2.19 2.98 16.72
N LYS A 246 -2.60 4.23 16.90
CA LYS A 246 -3.99 4.65 16.79
C LYS A 246 -4.31 4.98 15.35
N THR A 247 -5.47 4.56 14.90
CA THR A 247 -5.95 4.82 13.55
C THR A 247 -7.12 5.78 13.60
N LYS A 248 -7.12 6.78 12.73
CA LYS A 248 -8.24 7.69 12.55
C LYS A 248 -8.52 7.88 11.07
N THR A 249 -9.77 8.07 10.74
CA THR A 249 -10.19 8.33 9.37
C THR A 249 -11.07 9.56 9.29
N TYR A 250 -10.92 10.28 8.17
CA TYR A 250 -11.68 11.47 7.82
C TYR A 250 -12.45 11.19 6.53
N PRO A 251 -13.71 10.75 6.63
CA PRO A 251 -14.54 10.54 5.45
C PRO A 251 -14.74 11.85 4.69
N PHE A 252 -14.59 11.83 3.37
CA PHE A 252 -14.74 13.03 2.55
C PHE A 252 -16.16 13.64 2.65
N LYS A 253 -17.15 12.79 2.92
CA LYS A 253 -18.50 13.26 3.25
C LYS A 253 -18.49 14.18 4.47
N GLU A 254 -17.86 13.73 5.54
CA GLU A 254 -17.79 14.50 6.80
C GLU A 254 -16.94 15.77 6.64
N LEU A 255 -15.83 15.70 5.88
CA LEU A 255 -15.02 16.89 5.57
C LEU A 255 -15.81 17.94 4.80
N ARG A 256 -16.64 17.51 3.84
CA ARG A 256 -17.54 18.39 3.08
C ARG A 256 -18.62 18.99 3.97
N GLU A 257 -19.22 18.21 4.85
CA GLU A 257 -20.25 18.67 5.80
C GLU A 257 -19.66 19.62 6.86
N HIS A 258 -18.41 19.41 7.26
CA HIS A 258 -17.68 20.33 8.16
C HIS A 258 -17.44 21.71 7.53
N GLY A 259 -17.21 21.77 6.21
CA GLY A 259 -17.15 22.99 5.42
C GLY A 259 -15.87 23.83 5.57
N SER A 260 -14.96 23.50 6.49
CA SER A 260 -13.68 24.20 6.63
C SER A 260 -12.59 23.54 5.79
N SER A 261 -11.86 24.34 5.02
CA SER A 261 -10.69 23.87 4.27
C SER A 261 -9.48 23.59 5.16
N THR A 262 -9.49 24.11 6.40
CA THR A 262 -8.41 23.89 7.37
C THR A 262 -9.00 23.94 8.78
N PHE A 263 -8.69 22.93 9.58
CA PHE A 263 -9.10 22.87 10.99
C PHE A 263 -8.11 22.03 11.82
N VAL A 264 -8.18 22.19 13.14
CA VAL A 264 -7.37 21.37 14.06
C VAL A 264 -8.24 20.27 14.65
N ASP A 265 -7.72 19.07 14.64
CA ASP A 265 -8.31 17.91 15.30
C ASP A 265 -7.32 17.32 16.31
N VAL A 266 -7.84 16.67 17.35
CA VAL A 266 -7.02 16.11 18.43
C VAL A 266 -7.02 14.58 18.30
N ILE A 267 -5.83 14.00 18.26
CA ILE A 267 -5.63 12.55 18.28
C ILE A 267 -4.65 12.26 19.40
N ASP A 268 -5.08 11.48 20.40
CA ASP A 268 -4.24 11.10 21.55
C ASP A 268 -3.64 12.32 22.26
N ASP A 269 -4.50 13.30 22.58
CA ASP A 269 -4.18 14.57 23.26
C ASP A 269 -3.16 15.48 22.51
N LYS A 270 -2.85 15.15 21.25
CA LYS A 270 -1.97 15.95 20.40
C LYS A 270 -2.79 16.63 19.28
N PRO A 271 -2.54 17.93 19.00
CA PRO A 271 -3.21 18.63 17.91
C PRO A 271 -2.59 18.30 16.57
N TYR A 272 -3.44 18.14 15.55
CA TYR A 272 -3.08 17.94 14.16
C TYR A 272 -3.89 18.86 13.28
N THR A 273 -3.25 19.45 12.27
CA THR A 273 -3.94 20.31 11.31
C THR A 273 -4.39 19.46 10.12
N ILE A 274 -5.67 19.50 9.82
CA ILE A 274 -6.27 18.87 8.66
C ILE A 274 -6.48 19.92 7.58
N HIS A 275 -5.96 19.66 6.39
CA HIS A 275 -6.26 20.43 5.20
C HIS A 275 -7.18 19.62 4.29
N TRP A 276 -8.25 20.25 3.82
CA TRP A 276 -9.23 19.68 2.90
C TRP A 276 -9.43 20.58 1.70
N ASN A 277 -9.32 20.02 0.50
CA ASN A 277 -9.68 20.66 -0.76
C ASN A 277 -10.80 19.85 -1.40
N GLU A 278 -12.01 20.39 -1.38
CA GLU A 278 -13.19 19.71 -1.92
C GLU A 278 -13.12 19.57 -3.44
N GLU A 279 -12.67 20.60 -4.16
CA GLU A 279 -12.59 20.61 -5.61
C GLU A 279 -11.66 19.53 -6.15
N ASP A 280 -10.52 19.37 -5.49
CA ASP A 280 -9.52 18.36 -5.87
C ASP A 280 -9.70 17.02 -5.15
N GLU A 281 -10.74 16.90 -4.28
CA GLU A 281 -10.97 15.75 -3.42
C GLU A 281 -9.66 15.25 -2.80
N TYR A 282 -8.99 16.16 -2.10
CA TYR A 282 -7.71 15.93 -1.48
C TYR A 282 -7.71 16.37 -0.02
N ALA A 283 -7.18 15.53 0.84
CA ALA A 283 -6.95 15.86 2.24
C ALA A 283 -5.54 15.45 2.67
N ARG A 284 -4.97 16.20 3.61
CA ARG A 284 -3.69 15.89 4.25
C ARG A 284 -3.73 16.26 5.73
N ILE A 285 -2.83 15.69 6.49
CA ILE A 285 -2.70 15.92 7.93
C ILE A 285 -1.27 16.35 8.26
N LEU A 286 -1.14 17.37 9.09
CA LEU A 286 0.13 17.92 9.53
C LEU A 286 0.27 17.78 11.04
N ASN A 287 1.49 17.57 11.54
CA ASN A 287 1.81 17.64 12.96
C ASN A 287 1.90 19.11 13.45
N ALA A 288 2.23 19.30 14.73
CA ALA A 288 2.35 20.64 15.31
C ALA A 288 3.53 21.45 14.73
N ASP A 289 4.53 20.79 14.17
CA ASP A 289 5.70 21.42 13.53
C ASP A 289 5.41 21.82 12.10
N GLY A 290 4.25 21.44 11.56
CA GLY A 290 3.84 21.69 10.17
C GLY A 290 4.30 20.62 9.18
N ASP A 291 4.88 19.51 9.64
CA ASP A 291 5.29 18.41 8.77
C ASP A 291 4.08 17.57 8.37
N GLU A 292 4.01 17.23 7.08
CA GLU A 292 2.97 16.34 6.56
C GLU A 292 3.23 14.90 7.04
N LEU A 293 2.21 14.29 7.62
CA LEU A 293 2.29 12.91 8.09
C LEU A 293 1.90 11.93 6.97
N PRO A 294 2.53 10.74 6.93
CA PRO A 294 2.07 9.67 6.06
C PRO A 294 0.60 9.35 6.34
N SER A 295 -0.20 9.47 5.31
CA SER A 295 -1.63 9.18 5.31
C SER A 295 -2.03 8.61 3.95
N VAL A 296 -3.20 7.99 3.85
CA VAL A 296 -3.67 7.37 2.61
C VAL A 296 -5.10 7.78 2.30
N ILE A 297 -5.34 8.24 1.06
CA ILE A 297 -6.70 8.36 0.54
C ILE A 297 -7.08 6.99 -0.03
N VAL A 298 -8.16 6.43 0.50
CA VAL A 298 -8.54 5.04 0.29
C VAL A 298 -10.06 4.90 0.33
N TYR A 299 -10.62 3.83 -0.23
CA TYR A 299 -12.03 3.51 -0.04
C TYR A 299 -12.32 3.05 1.39
N TRP A 300 -13.48 3.44 1.94
CA TRP A 300 -13.93 3.10 3.30
C TRP A 300 -13.83 1.61 3.59
N PHE A 301 -14.28 0.75 2.67
CA PHE A 301 -14.24 -0.70 2.88
C PHE A 301 -12.81 -1.20 3.13
N ALA A 302 -11.83 -0.67 2.37
CA ALA A 302 -10.45 -1.10 2.48
C ALA A 302 -9.84 -0.59 3.78
N TRP A 303 -10.02 0.70 4.12
CA TRP A 303 -9.54 1.21 5.41
C TRP A 303 -10.10 0.41 6.57
N TYR A 304 -11.43 0.20 6.61
CA TYR A 304 -12.09 -0.50 7.70
C TYR A 304 -11.70 -1.99 7.77
N ALA A 305 -11.45 -2.63 6.64
CA ALA A 305 -11.02 -4.03 6.62
C ALA A 305 -9.69 -4.24 7.35
N PHE A 306 -8.79 -3.28 7.29
CA PHE A 306 -7.49 -3.30 7.99
C PHE A 306 -7.53 -2.68 9.38
N HIS A 307 -8.44 -1.74 9.62
CA HIS A 307 -8.51 -0.92 10.85
C HIS A 307 -9.95 -0.88 11.41
N PRO A 308 -10.51 -2.00 11.88
CA PRO A 308 -11.90 -2.03 12.36
C PRO A 308 -12.13 -1.17 13.62
N GLU A 309 -11.08 -0.90 14.39
CA GLU A 309 -11.12 -0.06 15.60
C GLU A 309 -10.79 1.42 15.29
N THR A 310 -10.81 1.83 14.03
CA THR A 310 -10.47 3.20 13.64
C THR A 310 -11.42 4.21 14.23
N LEU A 311 -10.87 5.30 14.77
CA LEU A 311 -11.64 6.49 15.08
C LEU A 311 -12.16 7.11 13.78
N VAL A 312 -13.34 7.68 13.82
CA VAL A 312 -13.95 8.32 12.65
C VAL A 312 -14.26 9.77 13.00
N PHE A 313 -13.72 10.68 12.20
CA PHE A 313 -14.11 12.08 12.26
C PHE A 313 -15.56 12.22 11.80
N GLU A 314 -16.37 12.92 12.58
CA GLU A 314 -17.75 13.29 12.27
C GLU A 314 -17.87 14.81 12.31
N ALA A 315 -18.45 15.39 11.28
CA ALA A 315 -18.79 16.80 11.29
C ALA A 315 -19.80 17.05 12.43
N GLU A 316 -19.57 18.07 13.25
CA GLU A 316 -20.60 18.52 14.16
C GLU A 316 -21.80 18.95 13.30
N SER A 317 -22.90 18.20 13.37
CA SER A 317 -24.14 18.62 12.72
C SER A 317 -24.46 20.01 13.26
N ALA A 318 -24.50 21.02 12.38
CA ALA A 318 -25.02 22.34 12.73
C ALA A 318 -26.41 22.10 13.34
N LYS A 319 -26.49 22.10 14.68
CA LYS A 319 -27.76 22.09 15.38
C LYS A 319 -28.50 23.30 14.84
N HIS A 320 -29.55 23.07 14.08
CA HIS A 320 -30.49 24.08 13.67
C HIS A 320 -30.95 24.78 14.96
N THR A 321 -30.32 25.91 15.25
CA THR A 321 -30.91 26.89 16.18
C THR A 321 -32.08 27.48 15.39
N ARG A 322 -33.28 26.94 15.64
CA ARG A 322 -34.54 27.54 15.25
C ARG A 322 -34.92 28.61 16.27
#